data_5c16d43cd9a3c3fa29d7454b424a68f1
#
_entry.id   5c16d43cd9a3c3fa29d7454b424a68f1
#
_cell.length_a   1.000
_cell.length_b   1.000
_cell.length_c   1.000
_cell.angle_alpha   90.00
_cell.angle_beta   90.00
_cell.angle_gamma   90.00
#
_symmetry.space_group_name_H-M   'P 1'
#
loop_
_entity.id
_entity.type
_entity.pdbx_description
1 polymer ?
#
loop_
_entity_poly.entity_id
_entity_poly.type
_entity_poly.pdbx_seq_one_letter_code
_entity_poly.pdbx_strand_id
1 'polypeptide(L)'
;MDCIFCKIVAGEIPAVKVLDEEKVLAFMDINPASRGHMLVIPKHHAENILEISEADLSAVMSAVKRCAGAVKEAVGAEGITVLQLNGTASAQLVPHLHVHIMPRWEHDGMSVSQWEMGKGDIEELQEIARKVRECLS
;
A
#
# COMPACT_ATOMS: atom_id res chain seq x y z
N MET A 1 -13.83 -15.54 8.01
CA MET A 1 -13.32 -15.15 6.69
C MET A 1 -11.79 -15.12 6.72
N ASP A 2 -11.17 -15.88 5.85
CA ASP A 2 -9.71 -15.99 5.81
C ASP A 2 -9.07 -14.92 4.93
N CYS A 3 -9.24 -13.67 5.31
CA CYS A 3 -8.62 -12.55 4.60
C CYS A 3 -7.45 -12.03 5.42
N ILE A 4 -6.24 -12.11 4.87
CA ILE A 4 -5.04 -11.64 5.56
C ILE A 4 -5.13 -10.15 5.90
N PHE A 5 -5.71 -9.34 5.02
CA PHE A 5 -5.84 -7.90 5.28
C PHE A 5 -6.91 -7.61 6.33
N CYS A 6 -8.00 -8.36 6.37
CA CYS A 6 -8.97 -8.26 7.46
C CYS A 6 -8.33 -8.59 8.80
N LYS A 7 -7.43 -9.56 8.82
CA LYS A 7 -6.71 -9.94 10.03
C LYS A 7 -5.73 -8.84 10.47
N ILE A 8 -5.10 -8.15 9.51
CA ILE A 8 -4.26 -6.99 9.82
C ILE A 8 -5.10 -5.87 10.41
N VAL A 9 -6.25 -5.58 9.83
CA VAL A 9 -7.18 -4.56 10.34
C VAL A 9 -7.63 -4.90 11.76
N ALA A 10 -7.89 -6.17 12.03
CA ALA A 10 -8.32 -6.63 13.36
C ALA A 10 -7.17 -6.72 14.38
N GLY A 11 -5.93 -6.52 13.96
CA GLY A 11 -4.79 -6.62 14.86
C GLY A 11 -4.32 -8.04 15.12
N GLU A 12 -4.84 -9.03 14.41
CA GLU A 12 -4.47 -10.43 14.58
C GLU A 12 -3.13 -10.77 13.93
N ILE A 13 -2.78 -10.01 12.88
CA ILE A 13 -1.49 -10.15 12.18
C ILE A 13 -0.81 -8.79 12.25
N PRO A 14 0.48 -8.73 12.64
CA PRO A 14 1.20 -7.46 12.71
C PRO A 14 1.46 -6.88 11.31
N ALA A 15 1.52 -5.55 11.24
CA ALA A 15 1.89 -4.83 10.03
C ALA A 15 2.66 -3.58 10.43
N VAL A 16 3.53 -3.12 9.53
CA VAL A 16 4.26 -1.87 9.72
C VAL A 16 3.37 -0.73 9.23
N LYS A 17 2.56 -0.20 10.13
CA LYS A 17 1.51 0.77 9.81
C LYS A 17 2.07 2.17 9.64
N VAL A 18 1.51 2.90 8.68
CA VAL A 18 1.85 4.29 8.38
C VAL A 18 0.68 5.20 8.72
N LEU A 19 -0.53 4.78 8.41
CA LEU A 19 -1.75 5.56 8.60
C LEU A 19 -2.86 4.63 9.05
N ASP A 20 -3.56 4.99 10.11
CA ASP A 20 -4.64 4.20 10.67
C ASP A 20 -5.81 5.13 10.97
N GLU A 21 -6.78 5.18 10.05
CA GLU A 21 -7.96 6.05 10.15
C GLU A 21 -9.23 5.20 10.23
N GLU A 22 -10.36 5.84 10.48
CA GLU A 22 -11.62 5.12 10.67
C GLU A 22 -11.94 4.13 9.53
N LYS A 23 -11.74 4.57 8.27
CA LYS A 23 -12.13 3.76 7.10
C LYS A 23 -10.95 3.13 6.36
N VAL A 24 -9.74 3.58 6.61
CA VAL A 24 -8.57 3.15 5.83
C VAL A 24 -7.38 2.81 6.72
N LEU A 25 -6.57 1.90 6.21
CA LEU A 25 -5.31 1.52 6.82
C LEU A 25 -4.24 1.54 5.73
N ALA A 26 -3.08 2.13 6.03
CA ALA A 26 -1.94 2.09 5.14
C ALA A 26 -0.75 1.48 5.87
N PHE A 27 -0.03 0.60 5.20
CA PHE A 27 1.09 -0.11 5.79
C PHE A 27 2.13 -0.46 4.73
N MET A 28 3.35 -0.74 5.18
CA MET A 28 4.43 -1.09 4.28
C MET A 28 4.25 -2.51 3.75
N ASP A 29 4.54 -2.72 2.47
CA ASP A 29 4.53 -4.06 1.88
C ASP A 29 5.76 -4.82 2.37
N ILE A 30 5.56 -6.01 2.93
CA ILE A 30 6.66 -6.84 3.44
C ILE A 30 7.44 -7.53 2.32
N ASN A 31 6.90 -7.50 1.10
CA ASN A 31 7.57 -8.01 -0.10
C ASN A 31 7.70 -6.88 -1.12
N PRO A 32 8.46 -5.81 -0.78
CA PRO A 32 8.45 -4.60 -1.58
C PRO A 32 9.06 -4.80 -2.96
N ALA A 33 8.42 -4.21 -3.97
CA ALA A 33 8.96 -4.15 -5.32
C ALA A 33 10.00 -3.04 -5.44
N SER A 34 9.87 -2.01 -4.60
CA SER A 34 10.82 -0.90 -4.52
C SER A 34 10.89 -0.41 -3.07
N ARG A 35 11.94 0.34 -2.76
CA ARG A 35 12.10 0.91 -1.43
C ARG A 35 10.96 1.88 -1.14
N GLY A 36 10.20 1.60 -0.07
CA GLY A 36 9.05 2.41 0.28
C GLY A 36 7.72 1.93 -0.29
N HIS A 37 7.70 0.79 -0.98
CA HIS A 37 6.46 0.20 -1.50
C HIS A 37 5.47 0.00 -0.36
N MET A 38 4.29 0.58 -0.47
CA MET A 38 3.27 0.49 0.56
C MET A 38 1.90 0.19 -0.04
N LEU A 39 0.98 -0.20 0.83
CA LEU A 39 -0.38 -0.55 0.47
C LEU A 39 -1.36 0.32 1.24
N VAL A 40 -2.45 0.70 0.57
CA VAL A 40 -3.59 1.36 1.21
C VAL A 40 -4.81 0.49 1.01
N ILE A 41 -5.50 0.17 2.09
CA ILE A 41 -6.67 -0.72 2.05
C ILE A 41 -7.87 -0.07 2.76
N PRO A 42 -9.10 -0.41 2.33
CA PRO A 42 -10.26 -0.09 3.14
C PRO A 42 -10.33 -1.05 4.33
N LYS A 43 -10.81 -0.58 5.47
CA LYS A 43 -11.01 -1.44 6.64
C LYS A 43 -12.21 -2.35 6.47
N HIS A 44 -13.27 -1.85 5.83
CA HIS A 44 -14.41 -2.68 5.49
C HIS A 44 -14.06 -3.55 4.28
N HIS A 45 -14.21 -4.86 4.40
CA HIS A 45 -13.81 -5.79 3.35
C HIS A 45 -14.59 -5.54 2.05
N ALA A 46 -13.86 -5.38 0.96
CA ALA A 46 -14.38 -5.39 -0.40
C ALA A 46 -13.33 -6.11 -1.25
N GLU A 47 -13.78 -7.01 -2.10
CA GLU A 47 -12.84 -7.82 -2.85
C GLU A 47 -12.03 -7.00 -3.86
N ASN A 48 -12.70 -6.09 -4.57
CA ASN A 48 -12.05 -5.26 -5.58
C ASN A 48 -12.87 -3.99 -5.85
N ILE A 49 -12.47 -3.25 -6.88
CA ILE A 49 -13.10 -1.97 -7.21
C ILE A 49 -14.56 -2.09 -7.65
N LEU A 50 -14.96 -3.26 -8.14
CA LEU A 50 -16.33 -3.49 -8.58
C LEU A 50 -17.28 -3.67 -7.39
N GLU A 51 -16.76 -4.03 -6.23
CA GLU A 51 -17.55 -4.33 -5.04
C GLU A 51 -17.55 -3.20 -4.01
N ILE A 52 -16.45 -2.45 -3.91
CA ILE A 52 -16.30 -1.41 -2.89
C ILE A 52 -17.34 -0.29 -3.03
N SER A 53 -17.80 0.26 -1.90
CA SER A 53 -18.69 1.43 -1.94
C SER A 53 -17.94 2.67 -2.41
N GLU A 54 -18.66 3.61 -3.01
CA GLU A 54 -18.03 4.87 -3.44
C GLU A 54 -17.46 5.66 -2.26
N ALA A 55 -18.12 5.62 -1.12
CA ALA A 55 -17.64 6.32 0.07
C ALA A 55 -16.31 5.74 0.56
N ASP A 56 -16.22 4.42 0.62
CA ASP A 56 -14.98 3.77 1.03
C ASP A 56 -13.87 3.95 0.00
N LEU A 57 -14.21 3.91 -1.28
CA LEU A 57 -13.24 4.16 -2.35
C LEU A 57 -12.69 5.59 -2.28
N SER A 58 -13.56 6.57 -2.02
CA SER A 58 -13.13 7.96 -1.85
C SER A 58 -12.16 8.10 -0.67
N ALA A 59 -12.46 7.42 0.45
CA ALA A 59 -11.56 7.44 1.61
C ALA A 59 -10.21 6.81 1.28
N VAL A 60 -10.22 5.68 0.57
CA VAL A 60 -8.98 5.00 0.15
C VAL A 60 -8.15 5.91 -0.75
N MET A 61 -8.75 6.49 -1.78
CA MET A 61 -8.01 7.32 -2.74
C MET A 61 -7.52 8.64 -2.14
N SER A 62 -8.25 9.21 -1.20
CA SER A 62 -7.76 10.35 -0.44
C SER A 62 -6.50 10.00 0.35
N ALA A 63 -6.49 8.84 1.00
CA ALA A 63 -5.32 8.35 1.73
C ALA A 63 -4.16 8.05 0.77
N VAL A 64 -4.45 7.48 -0.40
CA VAL A 64 -3.43 7.22 -1.43
C VAL A 64 -2.70 8.51 -1.81
N LYS A 65 -3.43 9.57 -2.04
CA LYS A 65 -2.82 10.86 -2.39
C LYS A 65 -1.87 11.34 -1.29
N ARG A 66 -2.32 11.30 -0.04
CA ARG A 66 -1.50 11.75 1.10
C ARG A 66 -0.28 10.87 1.30
N CYS A 67 -0.47 9.57 1.25
CA CYS A 67 0.63 8.61 1.43
C CYS A 67 1.64 8.65 0.28
N ALA A 68 1.17 8.84 -0.96
CA ALA A 68 2.07 8.95 -2.12
C ALA A 68 3.02 10.14 -1.96
N GLY A 69 2.49 11.30 -1.58
CA GLY A 69 3.32 12.49 -1.32
C GLY A 69 4.30 12.26 -0.19
N ALA A 70 3.82 11.66 0.90
CA ALA A 70 4.62 11.42 2.07
C ALA A 70 5.77 10.43 1.83
N VAL A 71 5.47 9.31 1.15
CA VAL A 71 6.51 8.31 0.89
C VAL A 71 7.52 8.80 -0.14
N LYS A 72 7.07 9.58 -1.14
CA LYS A 72 7.98 10.16 -2.11
C LYS A 72 9.03 11.02 -1.41
N GLU A 73 8.58 11.87 -0.49
CA GLU A 73 9.48 12.72 0.30
C GLU A 73 10.35 11.88 1.23
N ALA A 74 9.78 10.90 1.92
CA ALA A 74 10.48 10.11 2.93
C ALA A 74 11.67 9.32 2.35
N VAL A 75 11.53 8.79 1.14
CA VAL A 75 12.59 7.98 0.52
C VAL A 75 13.34 8.71 -0.59
N GLY A 76 12.99 9.95 -0.87
CA GLY A 76 13.64 10.72 -1.93
C GLY A 76 13.38 10.19 -3.33
N ALA A 77 12.16 9.69 -3.57
CA ALA A 77 11.82 9.13 -4.88
C ALA A 77 11.64 10.21 -5.93
N GLU A 78 11.89 9.85 -7.19
CA GLU A 78 11.73 10.75 -8.32
C GLU A 78 10.32 10.70 -8.89
N GLY A 79 9.61 9.60 -8.69
CA GLY A 79 8.25 9.43 -9.14
C GLY A 79 7.51 8.41 -8.30
N ILE A 80 6.22 8.26 -8.58
CA ILE A 80 5.36 7.30 -7.88
C ILE A 80 4.53 6.55 -8.91
N THR A 81 4.48 5.22 -8.78
CA THR A 81 3.52 4.40 -9.49
C THR A 81 2.40 4.05 -8.52
N VAL A 82 1.16 4.34 -8.91
CA VAL A 82 -0.04 3.93 -8.16
C VAL A 82 -0.72 2.86 -8.98
N LEU A 83 -0.98 1.70 -8.37
CA LEU A 83 -1.50 0.54 -9.09
C LEU A 83 -2.57 -0.16 -8.25
N GLN A 84 -3.70 -0.49 -8.88
CA GLN A 84 -4.77 -1.24 -8.24
C GLN A 84 -5.24 -2.32 -9.20
N LEU A 85 -5.32 -3.56 -8.73
CA LEU A 85 -5.58 -4.73 -9.55
C LEU A 85 -6.89 -5.40 -9.13
N ASN A 86 -7.67 -5.85 -10.10
CA ASN A 86 -9.01 -6.41 -9.85
C ASN A 86 -9.14 -7.79 -10.52
N GLY A 87 -9.25 -8.82 -9.69
CA GLY A 87 -9.41 -10.20 -10.13
C GLY A 87 -8.08 -10.86 -10.46
N THR A 88 -8.09 -12.19 -10.46
CA THR A 88 -6.89 -12.99 -10.71
C THR A 88 -6.33 -12.79 -12.11
N ALA A 89 -7.20 -12.52 -13.09
CA ALA A 89 -6.77 -12.26 -14.47
C ALA A 89 -5.93 -11.00 -14.59
N SER A 90 -6.03 -10.07 -13.64
CA SER A 90 -5.20 -8.87 -13.61
C SER A 90 -4.12 -8.93 -12.52
N ALA A 91 -3.82 -10.12 -12.04
CA ALA A 91 -2.78 -10.41 -11.04
C ALA A 91 -3.10 -9.90 -9.63
N GLN A 92 -4.36 -9.79 -9.27
CA GLN A 92 -4.75 -9.52 -7.88
C GLN A 92 -4.53 -10.79 -7.07
N LEU A 93 -3.57 -10.75 -6.15
CA LEU A 93 -3.21 -11.91 -5.34
C LEU A 93 -4.03 -12.03 -4.06
N VAL A 94 -4.40 -10.91 -3.44
CA VAL A 94 -5.20 -10.90 -2.21
C VAL A 94 -6.59 -10.36 -2.55
N PRO A 95 -7.67 -11.12 -2.26
CA PRO A 95 -9.04 -10.71 -2.58
C PRO A 95 -9.61 -9.74 -1.54
N HIS A 96 -8.93 -8.66 -1.33
CA HIS A 96 -9.28 -7.51 -0.51
C HIS A 96 -8.65 -6.31 -1.21
N LEU A 97 -9.46 -5.37 -1.65
CA LEU A 97 -8.97 -4.23 -2.43
C LEU A 97 -7.75 -3.60 -1.76
N HIS A 98 -6.72 -3.39 -2.53
CA HIS A 98 -5.53 -2.68 -2.05
C HIS A 98 -4.91 -1.89 -3.20
N VAL A 99 -4.44 -0.71 -2.86
CA VAL A 99 -3.77 0.17 -3.82
C VAL A 99 -2.29 0.16 -3.49
N HIS A 100 -1.48 -0.23 -4.48
CA HIS A 100 -0.03 -0.19 -4.36
C HIS A 100 0.46 1.23 -4.60
N ILE A 101 1.36 1.68 -3.76
CA ILE A 101 2.11 2.92 -3.95
C ILE A 101 3.58 2.51 -4.02
N MET A 102 4.18 2.68 -5.19
CA MET A 102 5.56 2.24 -5.43
C MET A 102 6.41 3.44 -5.79
N PRO A 103 7.33 3.85 -4.89
CA PRO A 103 8.31 4.88 -5.24
C PRO A 103 9.19 4.43 -6.40
N ARG A 104 9.49 5.37 -7.28
CA ARG A 104 10.25 5.08 -8.50
C ARG A 104 11.44 6.02 -8.66
N TRP A 105 12.48 5.48 -9.26
CA TRP A 105 13.69 6.24 -9.65
C TRP A 105 13.97 5.97 -11.11
N GLU A 106 14.57 6.95 -11.79
CA GLU A 106 15.02 6.75 -13.17
C GLU A 106 15.92 5.52 -13.22
N HIS A 107 15.70 4.67 -14.20
CA HIS A 107 16.52 3.46 -14.44
C HIS A 107 16.46 2.43 -13.29
N ASP A 108 15.35 2.37 -12.56
CA ASP A 108 15.19 1.41 -11.46
C ASP A 108 14.89 -0.02 -11.95
N GLY A 109 14.74 -0.21 -13.25
CA GLY A 109 14.54 -1.54 -13.82
C GLY A 109 13.12 -2.10 -13.68
N MET A 110 12.20 -1.35 -13.09
CA MET A 110 10.81 -1.80 -12.94
C MET A 110 9.96 -1.39 -14.12
N SER A 111 9.02 -2.27 -14.52
CA SER A 111 7.96 -1.91 -15.45
C SER A 111 6.62 -1.88 -14.71
N VAL A 112 5.61 -1.24 -15.31
CA VAL A 112 4.27 -1.12 -14.71
C VAL A 112 3.60 -2.49 -14.58
N SER A 113 3.90 -3.41 -15.49
CA SER A 113 3.22 -4.71 -15.55
C SER A 113 4.05 -5.86 -14.99
N GLN A 114 5.33 -5.65 -14.73
CA GLN A 114 6.23 -6.70 -14.26
C GLN A 114 7.20 -6.15 -13.24
N TRP A 115 7.19 -6.73 -12.05
CA TRP A 115 8.17 -6.45 -11.03
C TRP A 115 8.41 -7.71 -10.22
N GLU A 116 9.60 -7.81 -9.64
CA GLU A 116 9.94 -8.89 -8.75
C GLU A 116 9.61 -8.51 -7.32
N MET A 117 9.04 -9.45 -6.58
CA MET A 117 8.79 -9.25 -5.16
C MET A 117 10.10 -9.43 -4.40
N GLY A 118 10.48 -8.39 -3.69
CA GLY A 118 11.65 -8.44 -2.84
C GLY A 118 11.34 -9.09 -1.50
N LYS A 119 12.32 -9.07 -0.62
CA LYS A 119 12.16 -9.49 0.77
C LYS A 119 12.45 -8.27 1.64
N GLY A 120 11.44 -7.83 2.38
CA GLY A 120 11.58 -6.66 3.23
C GLY A 120 12.39 -6.95 4.49
N ASP A 121 13.18 -5.97 4.90
CA ASP A 121 13.85 -5.96 6.19
C ASP A 121 12.97 -5.15 7.14
N ILE A 122 12.48 -5.78 8.20
CA ILE A 122 11.54 -5.17 9.13
C ILE A 122 12.09 -3.87 9.74
N GLU A 123 13.37 -3.83 10.10
CA GLU A 123 13.95 -2.63 10.67
C GLU A 123 13.95 -1.48 9.68
N GLU A 124 14.29 -1.77 8.42
CA GLU A 124 14.26 -0.77 7.35
C GLU A 124 12.83 -0.32 7.06
N LEU A 125 11.87 -1.26 7.01
CA LEU A 125 10.46 -0.92 6.79
C LEU A 125 9.94 -0.01 7.90
N GLN A 126 10.29 -0.28 9.15
CA GLN A 126 9.88 0.56 10.28
C GLN A 126 10.50 1.94 10.21
N GLU A 127 11.76 2.06 9.78
CA GLU A 127 12.43 3.35 9.63
C GLU A 127 11.79 4.17 8.50
N ILE A 128 11.51 3.53 7.37
CA ILE A 128 10.81 4.20 6.26
C ILE A 128 9.42 4.64 6.71
N ALA A 129 8.68 3.76 7.40
CA ALA A 129 7.34 4.09 7.90
C ALA A 129 7.38 5.29 8.84
N ARG A 130 8.39 5.38 9.71
CA ARG A 130 8.58 6.51 10.60
C ARG A 130 8.72 7.81 9.81
N LYS A 131 9.57 7.79 8.77
CA LYS A 131 9.76 8.97 7.91
C LYS A 131 8.48 9.35 7.17
N VAL A 132 7.74 8.34 6.69
CA VAL A 132 6.47 8.59 6.00
C VAL A 132 5.46 9.24 6.96
N ARG A 133 5.35 8.73 8.19
CA ARG A 133 4.47 9.32 9.20
C ARG A 133 4.84 10.78 9.50
N GLU A 134 6.12 11.09 9.58
CA GLU A 134 6.57 12.46 9.77
C GLU A 134 6.14 13.36 8.62
N CYS A 135 6.22 12.87 7.39
CA CYS A 135 5.81 13.63 6.21
C CYS A 135 4.28 13.77 6.09
N LEU A 136 3.52 12.92 6.76
CA LEU A 136 2.05 13.01 6.78
C LEU A 136 1.52 14.04 7.77
N SER A 137 2.28 14.39 8.78
CA SER A 137 1.84 15.32 9.83
C SER A 137 2.12 16.78 9.53
#